data_ff57a099a0f6f4fd62e9b6021d2ab2e3
#
_entry.id   ff57a099a0f6f4fd62e9b6021d2ab2e3
#
_cell.length_a   1.000
_cell.length_b   1.000
_cell.length_c   1.000
_cell.angle_alpha   90.00
_cell.angle_beta   90.00
_cell.angle_gamma   90.00
#
_symmetry.space_group_name_H-M   'P 1'
#
loop_
_entity.id
_entity.type
_entity.pdbx_description
1 polymer ?
#
loop_
_entity_poly.entity_id
_entity_poly.type
_entity_poly.pdbx_seq_one_letter_code
_entity_poly.pdbx_strand_id
1 'polypeptide(L)'
;MSTNLEVGIVGLPNVGKSTLFNAITKAGAEAANYPFCTIEPNVGVVDVPDKRLDVLSDMFKSKKIVPAAMRFVDIAGLVKGESKGEGLGNKFLSHIREVDAVAEVVRCFEDGNITHVEGSIDPLRDIDIINTELCLADMETVEKRQERLVKLAKTGDKKVKLEQAVMEKVMAGLSDGVPARRLGLTEEEQEFLGELHLLTMKPVLYITNVAEGEVADPSGNEHVQAVKKYAAEENAEVIVVSAKMESEVAELPEEEAKEYLEMAGLEETGLDRLIKAGFKLLGLMTFLTAGEMESRAWTIKLNTKAPQAAGKIHTDFERGFIRAEIVSFDDLVACGSKAAAREKGLVRLEGKDYVMQDGDVVEFRFNV
;
A
#
# COMPACT_ATOMS: atom_id res chain seq x y z
N MET A 1 3.26 0.52 19.20
CA MET A 1 2.07 0.01 18.52
C MET A 1 2.52 -0.55 17.18
N SER A 2 2.22 -1.81 16.91
CA SER A 2 2.48 -2.40 15.58
C SER A 2 1.67 -1.61 14.56
N THR A 3 2.30 -1.03 13.55
CA THR A 3 1.62 -0.44 12.40
C THR A 3 1.22 -1.57 11.47
N ASN A 4 0.17 -2.32 11.83
CA ASN A 4 -0.43 -3.31 10.95
C ASN A 4 -1.30 -2.57 9.92
N LEU A 5 -0.67 -1.81 9.02
CA LEU A 5 -1.36 -1.21 7.90
C LEU A 5 -1.61 -2.27 6.83
N GLU A 6 -2.78 -2.23 6.22
CA GLU A 6 -3.28 -3.24 5.31
C GLU A 6 -3.72 -2.64 3.99
N VAL A 7 -3.40 -3.36 2.90
CA VAL A 7 -3.92 -3.06 1.57
C VAL A 7 -4.99 -4.09 1.22
N GLY A 8 -6.21 -3.62 0.97
CA GLY A 8 -7.30 -4.46 0.50
C GLY A 8 -7.22 -4.67 -1.00
N ILE A 9 -7.23 -5.92 -1.45
CA ILE A 9 -7.32 -6.26 -2.87
C ILE A 9 -8.79 -6.40 -3.24
N VAL A 10 -9.25 -5.58 -4.17
CA VAL A 10 -10.62 -5.56 -4.67
C VAL A 10 -10.65 -5.81 -6.18
N GLY A 11 -11.81 -6.16 -6.70
CA GLY A 11 -12.04 -6.34 -8.13
C GLY A 11 -13.35 -7.07 -8.38
N LEU A 12 -13.88 -6.89 -9.57
CA LEU A 12 -15.07 -7.63 -10.03
C LEU A 12 -14.76 -9.12 -10.17
N PRO A 13 -15.77 -9.99 -10.23
CA PRO A 13 -15.55 -11.41 -10.51
C PRO A 13 -14.80 -11.63 -11.82
N ASN A 14 -13.96 -12.68 -11.87
CA ASN A 14 -13.22 -13.13 -13.05
C ASN A 14 -12.19 -12.12 -13.62
N VAL A 15 -11.71 -11.17 -12.82
CA VAL A 15 -10.62 -10.27 -13.23
C VAL A 15 -9.22 -10.83 -12.93
N GLY A 16 -9.12 -11.97 -12.22
CA GLY A 16 -7.86 -12.59 -11.78
C GLY A 16 -7.47 -12.28 -10.34
N LYS A 17 -8.35 -11.65 -9.56
CA LYS A 17 -8.10 -11.25 -8.16
C LYS A 17 -7.67 -12.43 -7.29
N SER A 18 -8.42 -13.54 -7.30
CA SER A 18 -8.12 -14.72 -6.46
C SER A 18 -6.82 -15.40 -6.88
N THR A 19 -6.52 -15.46 -8.17
CA THR A 19 -5.25 -16.00 -8.67
C THR A 19 -4.07 -15.17 -8.18
N LEU A 20 -4.18 -13.85 -8.26
CA LEU A 20 -3.16 -12.93 -7.75
C LEU A 20 -2.99 -13.05 -6.23
N PHE A 21 -4.09 -13.08 -5.49
CA PHE A 21 -4.04 -13.23 -4.02
C PHE A 21 -3.43 -14.56 -3.60
N ASN A 22 -3.71 -15.65 -4.31
CA ASN A 22 -3.08 -16.94 -4.05
C ASN A 22 -1.57 -16.91 -4.30
N ALA A 23 -1.10 -16.19 -5.33
CA ALA A 23 0.33 -15.98 -5.55
C ALA A 23 0.97 -15.19 -4.39
N ILE A 24 0.29 -14.16 -3.89
CA ILE A 24 0.71 -13.40 -2.70
C ILE A 24 0.83 -14.32 -1.48
N THR A 25 -0.17 -15.13 -1.20
CA THR A 25 -0.16 -16.02 -0.03
C THR A 25 0.88 -17.12 -0.12
N LYS A 26 1.18 -17.64 -1.31
CA LYS A 26 2.27 -18.60 -1.52
C LYS A 26 3.64 -17.96 -1.24
N ALA A 27 3.88 -16.77 -1.78
CA ALA A 27 5.11 -16.02 -1.50
C ALA A 27 5.26 -15.69 0.00
N GLY A 28 4.15 -15.47 0.71
CA GLY A 28 4.12 -15.20 2.15
C GLY A 28 4.23 -16.44 3.05
N ALA A 29 4.03 -17.65 2.54
CA ALA A 29 4.12 -18.86 3.33
C ALA A 29 5.55 -19.10 3.88
N GLU A 30 6.58 -18.60 3.21
CA GLU A 30 7.96 -18.59 3.68
C GLU A 30 8.20 -17.52 4.77
N ALA A 31 7.37 -16.48 4.82
CA ALA A 31 7.42 -15.40 5.81
C ALA A 31 6.78 -15.77 7.18
N ALA A 32 6.31 -17.00 7.37
CA ALA A 32 5.63 -17.49 8.58
C ALA A 32 6.47 -17.47 9.87
N ASN A 33 7.69 -16.90 9.84
CA ASN A 33 8.57 -16.71 10.98
C ASN A 33 8.33 -15.43 11.79
N TYR A 34 7.28 -14.66 11.48
CA TYR A 34 6.94 -13.49 12.29
C TYR A 34 6.25 -13.92 13.59
N PRO A 35 6.88 -13.72 14.75
CA PRO A 35 6.22 -13.92 16.04
C PRO A 35 5.03 -12.95 16.11
N PHE A 36 3.82 -13.48 16.38
CA PHE A 36 2.54 -12.77 16.49
C PHE A 36 1.69 -12.67 15.19
N CYS A 37 2.01 -13.36 14.11
CA CYS A 37 1.10 -13.48 12.98
C CYS A 37 0.05 -14.58 13.27
N THR A 38 -1.16 -14.18 13.63
CA THR A 38 -2.33 -15.07 13.53
C THR A 38 -2.64 -15.30 12.06
N ILE A 39 -2.75 -16.55 11.64
CA ILE A 39 -3.20 -16.91 10.29
C ILE A 39 -4.69 -16.59 10.23
N GLU A 40 -5.02 -15.43 9.69
CA GLU A 40 -6.40 -15.04 9.41
C GLU A 40 -6.75 -15.49 7.98
N PRO A 41 -7.90 -16.15 7.75
CA PRO A 41 -8.34 -16.44 6.41
C PRO A 41 -8.51 -15.12 5.64
N ASN A 42 -8.06 -15.08 4.41
CA ASN A 42 -8.07 -13.90 3.52
C ASN A 42 -7.04 -12.80 3.84
N VAL A 43 -6.03 -13.07 4.67
CA VAL A 43 -4.88 -12.18 4.89
C VAL A 43 -3.59 -12.85 4.43
N GLY A 44 -2.89 -12.20 3.51
CA GLY A 44 -1.53 -12.56 3.08
C GLY A 44 -0.50 -11.63 3.70
N VAL A 45 0.51 -12.19 4.37
CA VAL A 45 1.65 -11.43 4.87
C VAL A 45 2.84 -11.75 3.98
N VAL A 46 3.50 -10.73 3.46
CA VAL A 46 4.63 -10.87 2.54
C VAL A 46 5.79 -10.01 2.95
N ASP A 47 6.99 -10.47 2.63
CA ASP A 47 8.20 -9.68 2.80
C ASP A 47 8.25 -8.55 1.76
N VAL A 48 8.71 -7.38 2.19
CA VAL A 48 8.98 -6.27 1.27
C VAL A 48 10.37 -6.46 0.69
N PRO A 49 10.51 -6.66 -0.63
CA PRO A 49 11.80 -6.86 -1.26
C PRO A 49 12.72 -5.65 -1.05
N ASP A 50 13.89 -5.87 -0.49
CA ASP A 50 14.87 -4.82 -0.24
C ASP A 50 16.31 -5.34 -0.39
N LYS A 51 16.90 -5.11 -1.57
CA LYS A 51 18.26 -5.52 -1.89
C LYS A 51 19.34 -4.89 -0.98
N ARG A 52 19.00 -3.80 -0.28
CA ARG A 52 19.93 -3.16 0.67
C ARG A 52 20.27 -4.09 1.85
N LEU A 53 19.32 -4.96 2.23
CA LEU A 53 19.55 -5.92 3.31
C LEU A 53 20.60 -6.96 2.95
N ASP A 54 20.63 -7.44 1.71
CA ASP A 54 21.63 -8.41 1.24
C ASP A 54 23.04 -7.78 1.29
N VAL A 55 23.16 -6.54 0.79
CA VAL A 55 24.42 -5.79 0.82
C VAL A 55 24.91 -5.56 2.26
N LEU A 56 23.99 -5.17 3.17
CA LEU A 56 24.34 -4.98 4.59
C LEU A 56 24.72 -6.29 5.26
N SER A 57 24.00 -7.37 4.95
CA SER A 57 24.29 -8.70 5.49
C SER A 57 25.68 -9.16 5.11
N ASP A 58 26.06 -8.97 3.85
CA ASP A 58 27.42 -9.31 3.36
C ASP A 58 28.50 -8.44 4.02
N MET A 59 28.23 -7.14 4.17
CA MET A 59 29.16 -6.18 4.77
C MET A 59 29.41 -6.45 6.26
N PHE A 60 28.34 -6.77 7.02
CA PHE A 60 28.39 -7.01 8.47
C PHE A 60 28.52 -8.49 8.81
N LYS A 61 28.49 -9.39 7.83
CA LYS A 61 28.47 -10.86 7.99
C LYS A 61 27.36 -11.31 8.91
N SER A 62 26.17 -10.78 8.67
CA SER A 62 25.00 -11.04 9.48
C SER A 62 24.54 -12.49 9.36
N LYS A 63 24.18 -13.08 10.48
CA LYS A 63 23.68 -14.47 10.53
C LYS A 63 22.24 -14.58 10.01
N LYS A 64 21.49 -13.47 10.00
CA LYS A 64 20.08 -13.45 9.64
C LYS A 64 19.74 -12.14 8.93
N ILE A 65 18.88 -12.24 7.92
CA ILE A 65 18.24 -11.09 7.25
C ILE A 65 16.77 -11.08 7.68
N VAL A 66 16.26 -9.90 8.06
CA VAL A 66 14.87 -9.71 8.45
C VAL A 66 14.29 -8.52 7.66
N PRO A 67 13.57 -8.78 6.57
CA PRO A 67 12.91 -7.74 5.78
C PRO A 67 11.74 -7.10 6.53
N ALA A 68 11.26 -5.99 6.03
CA ALA A 68 9.96 -5.46 6.41
C ALA A 68 8.84 -6.37 5.89
N ALA A 69 7.70 -6.37 6.56
CA ALA A 69 6.53 -7.13 6.13
C ALA A 69 5.36 -6.22 5.81
N MET A 70 4.50 -6.67 4.91
CA MET A 70 3.28 -5.99 4.52
C MET A 70 2.10 -6.97 4.50
N ARG A 71 0.90 -6.47 4.78
CA ARG A 71 -0.34 -7.25 4.81
C ARG A 71 -1.22 -6.90 3.64
N PHE A 72 -1.68 -7.91 2.91
CA PHE A 72 -2.74 -7.82 1.92
C PHE A 72 -3.99 -8.55 2.42
N VAL A 73 -5.14 -7.97 2.17
CA VAL A 73 -6.44 -8.56 2.55
C VAL A 73 -7.23 -8.82 1.28
N ASP A 74 -7.67 -10.07 1.08
CA ASP A 74 -8.59 -10.40 -0.01
C ASP A 74 -10.00 -9.95 0.36
N ILE A 75 -10.47 -8.91 -0.31
CA ILE A 75 -11.82 -8.41 -0.13
C ILE A 75 -12.74 -9.10 -1.12
N ALA A 76 -13.79 -9.77 -0.59
CA ALA A 76 -14.76 -10.47 -1.42
C ALA A 76 -15.30 -9.56 -2.53
N GLY A 77 -15.39 -10.09 -3.75
CA GLY A 77 -15.78 -9.31 -4.92
C GLY A 77 -17.18 -8.72 -4.79
N LEU A 78 -17.36 -7.53 -5.35
CA LEU A 78 -18.64 -6.87 -5.47
C LEU A 78 -19.44 -7.51 -6.63
N VAL A 79 -20.71 -7.81 -6.40
CA VAL A 79 -21.67 -8.15 -7.47
C VAL A 79 -22.64 -6.96 -7.60
N LYS A 80 -22.83 -6.50 -8.82
CA LYS A 80 -23.66 -5.31 -9.15
C LYS A 80 -25.05 -5.40 -8.51
N GLY A 81 -25.44 -4.36 -7.79
CA GLY A 81 -26.78 -4.25 -7.18
C GLY A 81 -26.91 -4.81 -5.77
N GLU A 82 -25.83 -5.29 -5.15
CA GLU A 82 -25.87 -5.82 -3.78
C GLU A 82 -25.86 -4.75 -2.68
N SER A 83 -25.59 -3.49 -3.01
CA SER A 83 -25.67 -2.37 -2.03
C SER A 83 -27.08 -2.16 -1.47
N LYS A 84 -28.12 -2.63 -2.18
CA LYS A 84 -29.53 -2.56 -1.73
C LYS A 84 -30.04 -3.86 -1.12
N GLY A 85 -29.22 -4.93 -1.09
CA GLY A 85 -29.58 -6.24 -0.54
C GLY A 85 -28.83 -6.55 0.77
N GLU A 86 -29.51 -7.14 1.72
CA GLU A 86 -28.91 -7.66 2.95
C GLU A 86 -27.90 -8.78 2.60
N GLY A 87 -26.59 -8.51 2.66
CA GLY A 87 -25.60 -9.60 2.56
C GLY A 87 -24.20 -9.19 2.13
N LEU A 88 -23.81 -9.48 0.88
CA LEU A 88 -22.42 -9.41 0.40
C LEU A 88 -21.95 -7.96 0.21
N GLY A 89 -22.78 -7.05 -0.26
CA GLY A 89 -22.43 -5.63 -0.43
C GLY A 89 -22.05 -4.96 0.90
N ASN A 90 -22.76 -5.25 1.98
CA ASN A 90 -22.43 -4.74 3.31
C ASN A 90 -21.12 -5.30 3.84
N LYS A 91 -20.79 -6.57 3.54
CA LYS A 91 -19.50 -7.16 3.89
C LYS A 91 -18.34 -6.53 3.10
N PHE A 92 -18.53 -6.33 1.80
CA PHE A 92 -17.56 -5.63 0.95
C PHE A 92 -17.24 -4.25 1.50
N LEU A 93 -18.25 -3.42 1.77
CA LEU A 93 -18.08 -2.09 2.33
C LEU A 93 -17.44 -2.12 3.73
N SER A 94 -17.79 -3.10 4.57
CA SER A 94 -17.18 -3.28 5.89
C SER A 94 -15.69 -3.57 5.78
N HIS A 95 -15.29 -4.49 4.91
CA HIS A 95 -13.87 -4.82 4.71
C HIS A 95 -13.08 -3.63 4.11
N ILE A 96 -13.68 -2.86 3.18
CA ILE A 96 -13.04 -1.63 2.69
C ILE A 96 -12.83 -0.62 3.84
N ARG A 97 -13.74 -0.55 4.81
CA ARG A 97 -13.57 0.35 5.98
C ARG A 97 -12.36 -0.04 6.84
N GLU A 98 -12.06 -1.32 6.95
CA GLU A 98 -11.01 -1.85 7.82
C GLU A 98 -9.60 -1.67 7.27
N VAL A 99 -9.43 -1.72 5.95
CA VAL A 99 -8.11 -1.56 5.30
C VAL A 99 -7.69 -0.09 5.17
N ASP A 100 -6.39 0.15 5.05
CA ASP A 100 -5.82 1.50 4.99
C ASP A 100 -5.69 2.04 3.56
N ALA A 101 -5.57 1.15 2.58
CA ALA A 101 -5.49 1.47 1.16
C ALA A 101 -6.14 0.36 0.33
N VAL A 102 -6.44 0.65 -0.92
CA VAL A 102 -7.10 -0.28 -1.85
C VAL A 102 -6.22 -0.51 -3.08
N ALA A 103 -6.06 -1.77 -3.45
CA ALA A 103 -5.47 -2.20 -4.71
C ALA A 103 -6.56 -2.82 -5.58
N GLU A 104 -6.94 -2.14 -6.65
CA GLU A 104 -8.03 -2.56 -7.51
C GLU A 104 -7.53 -3.32 -8.72
N VAL A 105 -7.93 -4.59 -8.84
CA VAL A 105 -7.59 -5.47 -9.97
C VAL A 105 -8.60 -5.27 -11.07
N VAL A 106 -8.12 -4.89 -12.26
CA VAL A 106 -8.92 -4.75 -13.47
C VAL A 106 -8.43 -5.68 -14.57
N ARG A 107 -9.36 -6.26 -15.30
CA ARG A 107 -9.06 -7.18 -16.38
C ARG A 107 -8.71 -6.41 -17.66
N CYS A 108 -7.51 -6.67 -18.19
CA CYS A 108 -7.00 -6.09 -19.42
C CYS A 108 -6.50 -7.18 -20.39
N PHE A 109 -7.00 -8.42 -20.27
CA PHE A 109 -6.66 -9.56 -21.13
C PHE A 109 -7.93 -10.19 -21.72
N GLU A 110 -7.81 -10.74 -22.91
CA GLU A 110 -8.87 -11.53 -23.54
C GLU A 110 -8.61 -13.02 -23.31
N ASP A 111 -9.64 -13.73 -22.87
CA ASP A 111 -9.65 -15.19 -22.79
C ASP A 111 -11.08 -15.69 -23.06
N GLY A 112 -11.27 -16.41 -24.16
CA GLY A 112 -12.57 -16.92 -24.56
C GLY A 112 -13.18 -17.97 -23.61
N ASN A 113 -12.37 -18.53 -22.71
CA ASN A 113 -12.81 -19.50 -21.70
C ASN A 113 -13.24 -18.83 -20.38
N ILE A 114 -12.93 -17.56 -20.20
CA ILE A 114 -13.22 -16.79 -18.98
C ILE A 114 -14.23 -15.70 -19.33
N THR A 115 -15.49 -15.89 -18.93
CA THR A 115 -16.54 -14.90 -19.18
C THR A 115 -16.38 -13.70 -18.23
N HIS A 116 -16.42 -12.49 -18.77
CA HIS A 116 -16.53 -11.27 -17.96
C HIS A 116 -17.98 -11.12 -17.48
N VAL A 117 -18.19 -10.70 -16.23
CA VAL A 117 -19.54 -10.52 -15.65
C VAL A 117 -20.42 -9.54 -16.44
N GLU A 118 -19.83 -8.51 -17.03
CA GLU A 118 -20.52 -7.50 -17.86
C GLU A 118 -20.47 -7.84 -19.36
N GLY A 119 -20.04 -9.05 -19.74
CA GLY A 119 -20.05 -9.55 -21.12
C GLY A 119 -18.96 -9.03 -22.06
N SER A 120 -18.23 -7.98 -21.67
CA SER A 120 -17.10 -7.41 -22.44
C SER A 120 -16.03 -6.90 -21.51
N ILE A 121 -14.80 -6.77 -22.02
CA ILE A 121 -13.68 -6.19 -21.27
C ILE A 121 -13.76 -4.68 -21.40
N ASP A 122 -13.90 -3.99 -20.28
CA ASP A 122 -13.88 -2.53 -20.17
C ASP A 122 -13.42 -2.17 -18.75
N PRO A 123 -12.11 -1.98 -18.54
CA PRO A 123 -11.56 -1.73 -17.21
C PRO A 123 -12.05 -0.42 -16.59
N LEU A 124 -12.35 0.60 -17.40
CA LEU A 124 -12.87 1.87 -16.86
C LEU A 124 -14.30 1.73 -16.33
N ARG A 125 -15.14 0.96 -17.03
CA ARG A 125 -16.46 0.60 -16.53
C ARG A 125 -16.36 -0.20 -15.22
N ASP A 126 -15.42 -1.12 -15.13
CA ASP A 126 -15.24 -1.96 -13.95
C ASP A 126 -14.81 -1.10 -12.74
N ILE A 127 -13.90 -0.15 -12.93
CA ILE A 127 -13.52 0.86 -11.93
C ILE A 127 -14.74 1.71 -11.52
N ASP A 128 -15.54 2.15 -12.48
CA ASP A 128 -16.70 2.99 -12.24
C ASP A 128 -17.78 2.27 -11.41
N ILE A 129 -17.98 0.98 -11.63
CA ILE A 129 -18.90 0.15 -10.84
C ILE A 129 -18.49 0.15 -9.38
N ILE A 130 -17.22 -0.09 -9.07
CA ILE A 130 -16.72 -0.10 -7.68
C ILE A 130 -16.80 1.30 -7.08
N ASN A 131 -16.36 2.34 -7.78
CA ASN A 131 -16.44 3.72 -7.32
C ASN A 131 -17.89 4.15 -7.03
N THR A 132 -18.84 3.76 -7.85
CA THR A 132 -20.27 4.07 -7.64
C THR A 132 -20.77 3.51 -6.31
N GLU A 133 -20.46 2.25 -6.00
CA GLU A 133 -20.86 1.65 -4.72
C GLU A 133 -20.21 2.34 -3.51
N LEU A 134 -18.94 2.71 -3.63
CA LEU A 134 -18.23 3.47 -2.59
C LEU A 134 -18.80 4.88 -2.41
N CYS A 135 -19.12 5.56 -3.52
CA CYS A 135 -19.77 6.89 -3.49
C CYS A 135 -21.13 6.83 -2.80
N LEU A 136 -21.96 5.84 -3.12
CA LEU A 136 -23.28 5.66 -2.50
C LEU A 136 -23.16 5.47 -0.97
N ALA A 137 -22.19 4.67 -0.52
CA ALA A 137 -21.95 4.47 0.90
C ALA A 137 -21.45 5.75 1.60
N ASP A 138 -20.60 6.52 0.93
CA ASP A 138 -20.10 7.79 1.47
C ASP A 138 -21.17 8.88 1.49
N MET A 139 -22.10 8.90 0.51
CA MET A 139 -23.23 9.83 0.51
C MET A 139 -24.05 9.70 1.78
N GLU A 140 -24.34 8.48 2.24
CA GLU A 140 -25.06 8.26 3.49
C GLU A 140 -24.30 8.83 4.71
N THR A 141 -22.97 8.72 4.69
CA THR A 141 -22.11 9.25 5.76
C THR A 141 -22.12 10.78 5.77
N VAL A 142 -22.00 11.40 4.58
CA VAL A 142 -22.00 12.85 4.41
C VAL A 142 -23.39 13.43 4.75
N GLU A 143 -24.48 12.78 4.34
CA GLU A 143 -25.84 13.21 4.65
C GLU A 143 -26.07 13.30 6.17
N LYS A 144 -25.69 12.26 6.91
CA LYS A 144 -25.76 12.25 8.39
C LYS A 144 -24.93 13.39 9.01
N ARG A 145 -23.79 13.73 8.41
CA ARG A 145 -22.97 14.87 8.88
C ARG A 145 -23.66 16.19 8.58
N GLN A 146 -24.23 16.38 7.38
CA GLN A 146 -24.96 17.57 6.99
C GLN A 146 -26.16 17.84 7.93
N GLU A 147 -26.94 16.82 8.28
CA GLU A 147 -28.05 16.94 9.23
C GLU A 147 -27.58 17.46 10.61
N ARG A 148 -26.42 17.01 11.09
CA ARG A 148 -25.82 17.51 12.35
C ARG A 148 -25.37 18.95 12.22
N LEU A 149 -24.75 19.32 11.10
CA LEU A 149 -24.27 20.68 10.84
C LEU A 149 -25.40 21.70 10.74
N VAL A 150 -26.56 21.32 10.18
CA VAL A 150 -27.76 22.19 10.17
C VAL A 150 -28.21 22.57 11.58
N LYS A 151 -28.10 21.64 12.54
CA LYS A 151 -28.44 21.92 13.96
C LYS A 151 -27.39 22.85 14.60
N LEU A 152 -26.10 22.64 14.28
CA LEU A 152 -25.00 23.45 14.81
C LEU A 152 -24.92 24.84 14.17
N ALA A 153 -25.32 25.00 12.93
CA ALA A 153 -25.27 26.28 12.21
C ALA A 153 -26.11 27.40 12.87
N LYS A 154 -27.06 27.04 13.72
CA LYS A 154 -27.86 27.98 14.52
C LYS A 154 -27.00 28.80 15.49
N THR A 155 -25.80 28.37 15.81
CA THR A 155 -24.85 29.09 16.68
C THR A 155 -24.10 30.22 15.98
N GLY A 156 -24.17 30.31 14.64
CA GLY A 156 -23.51 31.35 13.86
C GLY A 156 -21.99 31.15 13.67
N ASP A 157 -21.44 30.00 14.06
CA ASP A 157 -20.02 29.71 13.96
C ASP A 157 -19.55 29.66 12.49
N LYS A 158 -18.51 30.43 12.18
CA LYS A 158 -17.91 30.49 10.84
C LYS A 158 -17.32 29.17 10.38
N LYS A 159 -16.74 28.41 11.32
CA LYS A 159 -16.14 27.09 11.02
C LYS A 159 -17.23 26.09 10.57
N VAL A 160 -18.38 26.12 11.24
CA VAL A 160 -19.53 25.28 10.87
C VAL A 160 -20.03 25.61 9.46
N LYS A 161 -20.10 26.90 9.10
CA LYS A 161 -20.51 27.31 7.74
C LYS A 161 -19.53 26.86 6.68
N LEU A 162 -18.22 26.94 6.97
CA LEU A 162 -17.19 26.47 6.05
C LEU A 162 -17.30 24.95 5.86
N GLU A 163 -17.48 24.20 6.95
CA GLU A 163 -17.67 22.75 6.90
C GLU A 163 -18.93 22.38 6.10
N GLN A 164 -20.05 23.12 6.25
CA GLN A 164 -21.25 22.90 5.44
C GLN A 164 -20.97 23.05 3.94
N ALA A 165 -20.23 24.09 3.53
CA ALA A 165 -19.88 24.29 2.14
C ALA A 165 -19.01 23.14 1.58
N VAL A 166 -18.09 22.62 2.39
CA VAL A 166 -17.28 21.44 2.03
C VAL A 166 -18.15 20.20 1.87
N MET A 167 -19.08 19.95 2.80
CA MET A 167 -20.01 18.83 2.71
C MET A 167 -20.92 18.91 1.48
N GLU A 168 -21.38 20.10 1.09
CA GLU A 168 -22.15 20.32 -0.13
C GLU A 168 -21.33 19.99 -1.38
N LYS A 169 -20.07 20.48 -1.44
CA LYS A 169 -19.14 20.17 -2.53
C LYS A 169 -18.88 18.68 -2.67
N VAL A 170 -18.65 17.99 -1.54
CA VAL A 170 -18.39 16.54 -1.51
C VAL A 170 -19.65 15.78 -1.91
N MET A 171 -20.82 16.13 -1.39
CA MET A 171 -22.08 15.49 -1.75
C MET A 171 -22.38 15.60 -3.25
N ALA A 172 -22.17 16.78 -3.84
CA ALA A 172 -22.36 16.98 -5.27
C ALA A 172 -21.44 16.06 -6.10
N GLY A 173 -20.15 15.99 -5.75
CA GLY A 173 -19.21 15.11 -6.44
C GLY A 173 -19.57 13.63 -6.31
N LEU A 174 -19.91 13.17 -5.10
CA LEU A 174 -20.33 11.78 -4.86
C LEU A 174 -21.62 11.44 -5.63
N SER A 175 -22.56 12.36 -5.72
CA SER A 175 -23.82 12.20 -6.48
C SER A 175 -23.58 12.03 -7.97
N ASP A 176 -22.51 12.65 -8.49
CA ASP A 176 -22.06 12.51 -9.88
C ASP A 176 -21.16 11.26 -10.08
N GLY A 177 -21.01 10.40 -9.06
CA GLY A 177 -20.16 9.21 -9.09
C GLY A 177 -18.66 9.51 -9.00
N VAL A 178 -18.28 10.74 -8.62
CA VAL A 178 -16.87 11.13 -8.49
C VAL A 178 -16.36 10.86 -7.07
N PRO A 179 -15.35 9.99 -6.88
CA PRO A 179 -14.74 9.74 -5.59
C PRO A 179 -14.22 11.03 -4.92
N ALA A 180 -14.37 11.14 -3.61
CA ALA A 180 -13.97 12.34 -2.87
C ALA A 180 -12.48 12.71 -3.08
N ARG A 181 -11.58 11.73 -3.23
CA ARG A 181 -10.15 11.93 -3.54
C ARG A 181 -9.90 12.66 -4.87
N ARG A 182 -10.88 12.67 -5.80
CA ARG A 182 -10.79 13.34 -7.12
C ARG A 182 -11.39 14.74 -7.16
N LEU A 183 -11.97 15.25 -6.07
CA LEU A 183 -12.68 16.52 -6.05
C LEU A 183 -11.77 17.75 -5.93
N GLY A 184 -10.44 17.56 -5.92
CA GLY A 184 -9.50 18.68 -5.81
C GLY A 184 -9.67 19.47 -4.51
N LEU A 185 -9.89 18.77 -3.39
CA LEU A 185 -10.06 19.39 -2.08
C LEU A 185 -8.71 19.93 -1.57
N THR A 186 -8.74 21.14 -0.99
CA THR A 186 -7.58 21.69 -0.29
C THR A 186 -7.28 20.92 1.00
N GLU A 187 -6.07 21.08 1.57
CA GLU A 187 -5.73 20.46 2.85
C GLU A 187 -6.70 20.86 3.97
N GLU A 188 -7.09 22.15 4.01
CA GLU A 188 -8.08 22.64 4.98
C GLU A 188 -9.46 21.98 4.79
N GLU A 189 -9.90 21.78 3.53
CA GLU A 189 -11.14 21.08 3.22
C GLU A 189 -11.07 19.60 3.62
N GLN A 190 -9.92 18.94 3.41
CA GLN A 190 -9.70 17.54 3.78
C GLN A 190 -9.73 17.32 5.29
N GLU A 191 -9.29 18.31 6.11
CA GLU A 191 -9.36 18.22 7.57
C GLU A 191 -10.79 17.98 8.06
N PHE A 192 -11.80 18.59 7.42
CA PHE A 192 -13.20 18.36 7.76
C PHE A 192 -13.69 16.94 7.45
N LEU A 193 -13.03 16.25 6.52
CA LEU A 193 -13.38 14.88 6.14
C LEU A 193 -12.69 13.83 7.01
N GLY A 194 -11.64 14.19 7.75
CA GLY A 194 -10.81 13.24 8.51
C GLY A 194 -11.61 12.37 9.48
N GLU A 195 -12.59 12.96 10.18
CA GLU A 195 -13.45 12.23 11.13
C GLU A 195 -14.51 11.34 10.45
N LEU A 196 -14.79 11.57 9.17
CA LEU A 196 -15.83 10.83 8.45
C LEU A 196 -15.36 9.48 7.92
N HIS A 197 -14.03 9.30 7.80
CA HIS A 197 -13.42 8.08 7.27
C HIS A 197 -14.07 7.60 5.95
N LEU A 198 -14.26 8.54 5.01
CA LEU A 198 -14.87 8.24 3.72
C LEU A 198 -14.09 7.17 2.95
N LEU A 199 -14.82 6.21 2.38
CA LEU A 199 -14.24 5.11 1.61
C LEU A 199 -13.56 5.62 0.34
N THR A 200 -14.15 6.63 -0.30
CA THR A 200 -13.64 7.25 -1.52
C THR A 200 -12.46 8.20 -1.29
N MET A 201 -12.06 8.45 -0.04
CA MET A 201 -10.84 9.16 0.33
C MET A 201 -9.64 8.21 0.52
N LYS A 202 -9.86 6.90 0.62
CA LYS A 202 -8.76 5.95 0.79
C LYS A 202 -7.80 6.01 -0.41
N PRO A 203 -6.47 5.91 -0.16
CA PRO A 203 -5.49 5.78 -1.22
C PRO A 203 -5.78 4.56 -2.08
N VAL A 204 -5.58 4.68 -3.39
CA VAL A 204 -5.84 3.61 -4.36
C VAL A 204 -4.65 3.43 -5.29
N LEU A 205 -4.39 2.19 -5.69
CA LEU A 205 -3.57 1.82 -6.85
C LEU A 205 -4.36 0.86 -7.73
N TYR A 206 -4.03 0.82 -9.01
CA TYR A 206 -4.67 -0.06 -9.98
C TYR A 206 -3.72 -1.16 -10.42
N ILE A 207 -4.25 -2.38 -10.50
CA ILE A 207 -3.52 -3.56 -10.97
C ILE A 207 -4.18 -3.97 -12.29
N THR A 208 -3.50 -3.71 -13.40
CA THR A 208 -3.95 -4.17 -14.72
C THR A 208 -3.46 -5.57 -14.95
N ASN A 209 -4.38 -6.53 -14.99
CA ASN A 209 -4.09 -7.92 -15.26
C ASN A 209 -4.13 -8.18 -16.77
N VAL A 210 -2.97 -8.49 -17.35
CA VAL A 210 -2.76 -8.70 -18.79
C VAL A 210 -2.37 -10.14 -19.11
N ALA A 211 -2.30 -10.49 -20.39
CA ALA A 211 -1.71 -11.73 -20.83
C ALA A 211 -0.18 -11.75 -20.56
N GLU A 212 0.40 -12.94 -20.41
CA GLU A 212 1.82 -13.12 -20.06
C GLU A 212 2.77 -12.36 -20.99
N GLY A 213 2.53 -12.41 -22.30
CA GLY A 213 3.37 -11.75 -23.31
C GLY A 213 3.29 -10.21 -23.30
N GLU A 214 2.38 -9.61 -22.55
CA GLU A 214 2.17 -8.17 -22.50
C GLU A 214 2.75 -7.51 -21.24
N VAL A 215 3.27 -8.30 -20.29
CA VAL A 215 3.78 -7.77 -19.01
C VAL A 215 5.02 -6.90 -19.21
N ALA A 216 5.96 -7.36 -20.05
CA ALA A 216 7.21 -6.64 -20.31
C ALA A 216 6.99 -5.38 -21.15
N ASP A 217 6.07 -5.41 -22.10
CA ASP A 217 5.70 -4.27 -22.94
C ASP A 217 4.18 -4.17 -23.13
N PRO A 218 3.48 -3.47 -22.22
CA PRO A 218 2.04 -3.26 -22.31
C PRO A 218 1.63 -2.08 -23.21
N SER A 219 2.55 -1.49 -23.98
CA SER A 219 2.29 -0.28 -24.77
C SER A 219 1.20 -0.47 -25.84
N GLY A 220 1.10 -1.67 -26.38
CA GLY A 220 0.06 -2.04 -27.37
C GLY A 220 -1.31 -2.37 -26.77
N ASN A 221 -1.43 -2.47 -25.46
CA ASN A 221 -2.69 -2.80 -24.81
C ASN A 221 -3.50 -1.53 -24.51
N GLU A 222 -4.56 -1.28 -25.31
CA GLU A 222 -5.40 -0.08 -25.18
C GLU A 222 -6.09 0.02 -23.82
N HIS A 223 -6.47 -1.10 -23.22
CA HIS A 223 -7.10 -1.16 -21.90
C HIS A 223 -6.14 -0.68 -20.80
N VAL A 224 -4.88 -1.12 -20.86
CA VAL A 224 -3.83 -0.66 -19.92
C VAL A 224 -3.59 0.84 -20.09
N GLN A 225 -3.51 1.34 -21.33
CA GLN A 225 -3.31 2.77 -21.57
C GLN A 225 -4.48 3.61 -21.06
N ALA A 226 -5.72 3.12 -21.21
CA ALA A 226 -6.92 3.79 -20.68
C ALA A 226 -6.86 3.87 -19.14
N VAL A 227 -6.48 2.79 -18.44
CA VAL A 227 -6.34 2.78 -16.99
C VAL A 227 -5.21 3.71 -16.54
N LYS A 228 -4.06 3.73 -17.21
CA LYS A 228 -2.96 4.65 -16.91
C LYS A 228 -3.39 6.11 -17.02
N LYS A 229 -4.14 6.48 -18.05
CA LYS A 229 -4.67 7.82 -18.23
C LYS A 229 -5.64 8.19 -17.11
N TYR A 230 -6.56 7.28 -16.77
CA TYR A 230 -7.51 7.46 -15.67
C TYR A 230 -6.80 7.66 -14.32
N ALA A 231 -5.85 6.78 -14.00
CA ALA A 231 -5.10 6.83 -12.75
C ALA A 231 -4.26 8.12 -12.61
N ALA A 232 -3.70 8.63 -13.71
CA ALA A 232 -2.93 9.88 -13.72
C ALA A 232 -3.75 11.09 -13.25
N GLU A 233 -5.07 11.11 -13.51
CA GLU A 233 -5.96 12.20 -13.09
C GLU A 233 -6.13 12.27 -11.55
N GLU A 234 -5.84 11.18 -10.83
CA GLU A 234 -5.89 11.13 -9.36
C GLU A 234 -4.52 10.82 -8.72
N ASN A 235 -3.44 10.92 -9.50
CA ASN A 235 -2.07 10.59 -9.08
C ASN A 235 -1.92 9.16 -8.52
N ALA A 236 -2.75 8.24 -8.98
CA ALA A 236 -2.68 6.83 -8.60
C ALA A 236 -1.66 6.08 -9.47
N GLU A 237 -0.97 5.11 -8.87
CA GLU A 237 -0.01 4.25 -9.55
C GLU A 237 -0.74 3.08 -10.24
N VAL A 238 -0.20 2.63 -11.38
CA VAL A 238 -0.69 1.48 -12.12
C VAL A 238 0.40 0.42 -12.18
N ILE A 239 0.09 -0.78 -11.68
CA ILE A 239 0.98 -1.94 -11.74
C ILE A 239 0.44 -2.92 -12.79
N VAL A 240 1.27 -3.23 -13.78
CA VAL A 240 0.94 -4.21 -14.81
C VAL A 240 1.41 -5.59 -14.37
N VAL A 241 0.51 -6.56 -14.30
CA VAL A 241 0.81 -7.93 -13.90
C VAL A 241 0.14 -8.93 -14.84
N SER A 242 0.62 -10.16 -14.88
CA SER A 242 -0.15 -11.32 -15.30
C SER A 242 -0.36 -12.22 -14.09
N ALA A 243 -1.58 -12.27 -13.58
CA ALA A 243 -1.90 -13.08 -12.41
C ALA A 243 -1.57 -14.56 -12.64
N LYS A 244 -1.70 -15.03 -13.89
CA LYS A 244 -1.32 -16.38 -14.29
C LYS A 244 0.19 -16.59 -14.15
N MET A 245 1.00 -15.68 -14.72
CA MET A 245 2.47 -15.72 -14.63
C MET A 245 2.93 -15.66 -13.17
N GLU A 246 2.37 -14.76 -12.35
CA GLU A 246 2.71 -14.66 -10.94
C GLU A 246 2.41 -15.97 -10.19
N SER A 247 1.29 -16.63 -10.50
CA SER A 247 0.95 -17.92 -9.90
C SER A 247 1.93 -19.03 -10.31
N GLU A 248 2.39 -19.04 -11.55
CA GLU A 248 3.37 -20.01 -12.05
C GLU A 248 4.75 -19.77 -11.43
N VAL A 249 5.22 -18.53 -11.42
CA VAL A 249 6.51 -18.15 -10.83
C VAL A 249 6.57 -18.46 -9.32
N ALA A 250 5.47 -18.26 -8.60
CA ALA A 250 5.37 -18.57 -7.17
C ALA A 250 5.48 -20.08 -6.84
N GLU A 251 5.40 -20.96 -7.85
CA GLU A 251 5.57 -22.41 -7.68
C GLU A 251 6.99 -22.89 -8.01
N LEU A 252 7.81 -22.03 -8.62
CA LEU A 252 9.16 -22.39 -9.06
C LEU A 252 10.18 -22.21 -7.94
N PRO A 253 11.23 -23.05 -7.93
CA PRO A 253 12.43 -22.77 -7.14
C PRO A 253 13.07 -21.42 -7.55
N GLU A 254 13.76 -20.76 -6.64
CA GLU A 254 14.30 -19.40 -6.84
C GLU A 254 15.14 -19.25 -8.14
N GLU A 255 16.00 -20.22 -8.44
CA GLU A 255 16.84 -20.20 -9.64
C GLU A 255 16.00 -20.29 -10.93
N GLU A 256 15.00 -21.19 -10.96
CA GLU A 256 14.10 -21.35 -12.10
C GLU A 256 13.21 -20.12 -12.28
N ALA A 257 12.74 -19.51 -11.17
CA ALA A 257 11.98 -18.27 -11.19
C ALA A 257 12.78 -17.12 -11.82
N LYS A 258 14.07 -16.99 -11.49
CA LYS A 258 14.97 -15.99 -12.08
C LYS A 258 15.14 -16.22 -13.59
N GLU A 259 15.42 -17.45 -14.01
CA GLU A 259 15.51 -17.79 -15.44
C GLU A 259 14.22 -17.48 -16.20
N TYR A 260 13.07 -17.79 -15.60
CA TYR A 260 11.77 -17.50 -16.18
C TYR A 260 11.56 -16.00 -16.40
N LEU A 261 11.90 -15.17 -15.40
CA LEU A 261 11.79 -13.71 -15.49
C LEU A 261 12.73 -13.13 -16.54
N GLU A 262 13.98 -13.60 -16.60
CA GLU A 262 14.95 -13.19 -17.62
C GLU A 262 14.46 -13.51 -19.03
N MET A 263 13.90 -14.70 -19.24
CA MET A 263 13.28 -15.10 -20.53
C MET A 263 12.10 -14.23 -20.89
N ALA A 264 11.32 -13.77 -19.90
CA ALA A 264 10.20 -12.86 -20.08
C ALA A 264 10.61 -11.39 -20.24
N GLY A 265 11.91 -11.07 -20.13
CA GLY A 265 12.44 -9.71 -20.20
C GLY A 265 12.13 -8.86 -18.97
N LEU A 266 11.97 -9.48 -17.80
CA LEU A 266 11.63 -8.84 -16.54
C LEU A 266 12.78 -8.93 -15.54
N GLU A 267 13.03 -7.83 -14.79
CA GLU A 267 14.03 -7.78 -13.73
C GLU A 267 13.47 -8.22 -12.36
N GLU A 268 12.16 -8.11 -12.17
CA GLU A 268 11.46 -8.48 -10.94
C GLU A 268 10.02 -8.91 -11.26
N THR A 269 9.39 -9.62 -10.32
CA THR A 269 8.00 -10.04 -10.47
C THR A 269 7.03 -8.86 -10.44
N GLY A 270 5.84 -9.02 -10.98
CA GLY A 270 4.75 -8.05 -10.81
C GLY A 270 4.31 -7.97 -9.35
N LEU A 271 4.42 -9.08 -8.63
CA LEU A 271 4.16 -9.14 -7.20
C LEU A 271 5.14 -8.27 -6.39
N ASP A 272 6.44 -8.32 -6.67
CA ASP A 272 7.44 -7.45 -6.02
C ASP A 272 7.14 -5.97 -6.26
N ARG A 273 6.76 -5.61 -7.49
CA ARG A 273 6.34 -4.24 -7.82
C ARG A 273 5.08 -3.83 -7.07
N LEU A 274 4.10 -4.72 -6.97
CA LEU A 274 2.86 -4.49 -6.22
C LEU A 274 3.14 -4.27 -4.73
N ILE A 275 4.00 -5.08 -4.12
CA ILE A 275 4.37 -4.96 -2.70
C ILE A 275 5.04 -3.61 -2.45
N LYS A 276 6.01 -3.22 -3.27
CA LYS A 276 6.69 -1.92 -3.17
C LYS A 276 5.73 -0.75 -3.35
N ALA A 277 4.84 -0.83 -4.34
CA ALA A 277 3.84 0.20 -4.60
C ALA A 277 2.83 0.33 -3.45
N GLY A 278 2.35 -0.78 -2.90
CA GLY A 278 1.45 -0.79 -1.76
C GLY A 278 2.12 -0.24 -0.49
N PHE A 279 3.37 -0.57 -0.26
CA PHE A 279 4.16 -0.04 0.86
C PHE A 279 4.28 1.49 0.79
N LYS A 280 4.61 2.00 -0.41
CA LYS A 280 4.67 3.44 -0.68
C LYS A 280 3.29 4.11 -0.54
N LEU A 281 2.23 3.46 -1.06
CA LEU A 281 0.85 3.96 -1.00
C LEU A 281 0.38 4.16 0.44
N LEU A 282 0.80 3.29 1.36
CA LEU A 282 0.53 3.40 2.80
C LEU A 282 1.36 4.50 3.50
N GLY A 283 2.20 5.22 2.76
CA GLY A 283 3.10 6.23 3.34
C GLY A 283 4.16 5.62 4.26
N LEU A 284 4.61 4.40 3.95
CA LEU A 284 5.61 3.68 4.71
C LEU A 284 7.00 3.84 4.10
N MET A 285 8.01 3.75 4.95
CA MET A 285 9.41 3.65 4.60
C MET A 285 10.15 2.79 5.62
N THR A 286 11.41 2.47 5.35
CA THR A 286 12.23 1.67 6.26
C THR A 286 13.49 2.41 6.68
N PHE A 287 13.86 2.27 7.95
CA PHE A 287 15.25 2.44 8.37
C PHE A 287 15.86 1.06 8.62
N LEU A 288 17.19 0.99 8.62
CA LEU A 288 17.94 -0.26 8.64
C LEU A 288 18.82 -0.32 9.88
N THR A 289 18.93 -1.51 10.44
CA THR A 289 19.96 -1.85 11.43
C THR A 289 20.79 -3.00 10.91
N ALA A 290 22.09 -2.96 11.11
CA ALA A 290 23.00 -4.00 10.65
C ALA A 290 24.04 -4.34 11.70
N GLY A 291 24.26 -5.63 11.93
CA GLY A 291 25.23 -6.17 12.85
C GLY A 291 25.47 -7.66 12.60
N GLU A 292 26.37 -8.28 13.34
CA GLU A 292 26.72 -9.70 13.18
C GLU A 292 25.54 -10.66 13.42
N MET A 293 24.59 -10.28 14.27
CA MET A 293 23.44 -11.13 14.55
C MET A 293 22.40 -11.07 13.48
N GLU A 294 22.06 -9.86 13.04
CA GLU A 294 21.07 -9.64 11.99
C GLU A 294 21.25 -8.30 11.25
N SER A 295 20.83 -8.28 9.99
CA SER A 295 20.50 -7.08 9.23
C SER A 295 18.98 -7.02 9.09
N ARG A 296 18.36 -5.89 9.49
CA ARG A 296 16.90 -5.78 9.57
C ARG A 296 16.40 -4.46 9.03
N ALA A 297 15.28 -4.52 8.32
CA ALA A 297 14.49 -3.35 7.94
C ALA A 297 13.34 -3.12 8.94
N TRP A 298 13.20 -1.89 9.38
CA TRP A 298 12.18 -1.47 10.35
C TRP A 298 11.19 -0.53 9.68
N THR A 299 9.93 -0.91 9.68
CA THR A 299 8.85 -0.13 9.05
C THR A 299 8.45 1.06 9.92
N ILE A 300 8.46 2.25 9.34
CA ILE A 300 7.96 3.49 9.94
C ILE A 300 7.12 4.26 8.91
N LYS A 301 6.28 5.17 9.40
CA LYS A 301 5.59 6.13 8.54
C LYS A 301 6.53 7.24 8.10
N LEU A 302 6.26 7.83 6.95
CA LEU A 302 6.91 9.06 6.53
C LEU A 302 6.80 10.12 7.64
N ASN A 303 7.81 10.97 7.76
CA ASN A 303 7.92 12.03 8.78
C ASN A 303 8.05 11.53 10.24
N THR A 304 8.35 10.24 10.46
CA THR A 304 8.63 9.72 11.80
C THR A 304 9.95 10.28 12.31
N LYS A 305 9.97 10.79 13.56
CA LYS A 305 11.18 11.27 14.25
C LYS A 305 11.98 10.13 14.88
N ALA A 306 13.25 10.37 15.13
CA ALA A 306 14.19 9.38 15.66
C ALA A 306 13.74 8.68 16.96
N PRO A 307 13.17 9.35 17.97
CA PRO A 307 12.68 8.64 19.17
C PRO A 307 11.58 7.63 18.87
N GLN A 308 10.58 8.00 18.04
CA GLN A 308 9.49 7.10 17.66
C GLN A 308 10.00 5.95 16.79
N ALA A 309 11.00 6.18 15.94
CA ALA A 309 11.68 5.12 15.18
C ALA A 309 12.39 4.15 16.14
N ALA A 310 13.10 4.64 17.13
CA ALA A 310 13.72 3.80 18.17
C ALA A 310 12.68 2.95 18.92
N GLY A 311 11.50 3.50 19.15
CA GLY A 311 10.36 2.82 19.76
C GLY A 311 9.84 1.60 18.95
N LYS A 312 10.12 1.55 17.65
CA LYS A 312 9.83 0.37 16.83
C LYS A 312 10.70 -0.83 17.19
N ILE A 313 11.91 -0.60 17.66
CA ILE A 313 12.81 -1.65 18.13
C ILE A 313 12.37 -2.11 19.52
N HIS A 314 12.24 -1.16 20.45
CA HIS A 314 11.78 -1.40 21.81
C HIS A 314 11.26 -0.13 22.46
N THR A 315 10.22 -0.21 23.29
CA THR A 315 9.63 0.93 23.98
C THR A 315 10.62 1.67 24.88
N ASP A 316 11.57 0.95 25.47
CA ASP A 316 12.62 1.56 26.32
C ASP A 316 13.57 2.42 25.48
N PHE A 317 13.80 2.09 24.21
CA PHE A 317 14.63 2.89 23.32
C PHE A 317 13.98 4.26 23.05
N GLU A 318 12.66 4.32 22.95
CA GLU A 318 11.93 5.58 22.82
C GLU A 318 11.99 6.40 24.11
N ARG A 319 11.71 5.76 25.25
CA ARG A 319 11.69 6.43 26.57
C ARG A 319 13.06 6.96 26.96
N GLY A 320 14.09 6.14 26.78
CA GLY A 320 15.47 6.44 27.13
C GLY A 320 16.27 7.10 26.02
N PHE A 321 15.65 7.53 24.93
CA PHE A 321 16.34 8.05 23.74
C PHE A 321 17.30 9.20 24.10
N ILE A 322 18.57 9.05 23.73
CA ILE A 322 19.60 10.06 23.87
C ILE A 322 19.91 10.68 22.51
N ARG A 323 20.30 9.86 21.55
CA ARG A 323 20.65 10.25 20.17
C ARG A 323 20.65 9.06 19.24
N ALA A 324 20.60 9.33 17.94
CA ALA A 324 20.77 8.34 16.89
C ALA A 324 22.10 8.57 16.15
N GLU A 325 22.88 7.52 16.01
CA GLU A 325 24.06 7.49 15.14
C GLU A 325 23.62 6.97 13.78
N ILE A 326 23.69 7.83 12.76
CA ILE A 326 23.07 7.59 11.45
C ILE A 326 24.09 7.75 10.33
N VAL A 327 24.09 6.82 9.40
CA VAL A 327 24.75 6.93 8.11
C VAL A 327 23.76 6.50 7.02
N SER A 328 23.71 7.20 5.89
CA SER A 328 22.87 6.74 4.79
C SER A 328 23.40 5.42 4.23
N PHE A 329 22.49 4.56 3.73
CA PHE A 329 22.90 3.31 3.10
C PHE A 329 23.94 3.55 1.98
N ASP A 330 23.69 4.52 1.12
CA ASP A 330 24.57 4.81 -0.03
C ASP A 330 25.98 5.26 0.42
N ASP A 331 26.07 6.13 1.42
CA ASP A 331 27.36 6.56 1.99
C ASP A 331 28.10 5.41 2.66
N LEU A 332 27.39 4.55 3.38
CA LEU A 332 27.97 3.40 4.04
C LEU A 332 28.58 2.42 3.03
N VAL A 333 27.83 2.11 1.97
CA VAL A 333 28.29 1.22 0.90
C VAL A 333 29.48 1.84 0.14
N ALA A 334 29.41 3.12 -0.22
CA ALA A 334 30.50 3.83 -0.89
C ALA A 334 31.78 3.86 -0.05
N CYS A 335 31.68 3.90 1.28
CA CYS A 335 32.84 3.85 2.18
C CYS A 335 33.35 2.43 2.45
N GLY A 336 32.53 1.41 2.22
CA GLY A 336 32.88 0.00 2.45
C GLY A 336 32.86 -0.45 3.92
N SER A 337 32.78 0.47 4.88
CA SER A 337 32.64 0.15 6.30
C SER A 337 32.14 1.34 7.12
N LYS A 338 31.55 1.08 8.28
CA LYS A 338 31.13 2.12 9.22
C LYS A 338 32.33 2.94 9.77
N ALA A 339 33.49 2.30 9.97
CA ALA A 339 34.70 2.99 10.40
C ALA A 339 35.17 4.00 9.35
N ALA A 340 35.25 3.59 8.08
CA ALA A 340 35.61 4.49 6.97
C ALA A 340 34.61 5.63 6.78
N ALA A 341 33.31 5.37 6.92
CA ALA A 341 32.28 6.41 6.88
C ALA A 341 32.44 7.42 8.03
N ARG A 342 32.82 6.97 9.23
CA ARG A 342 33.09 7.84 10.38
C ARG A 342 34.32 8.70 10.15
N GLU A 343 35.40 8.16 9.62
CA GLU A 343 36.63 8.91 9.27
C GLU A 343 36.34 10.02 8.25
N LYS A 344 35.42 9.78 7.33
CA LYS A 344 34.97 10.77 6.33
C LYS A 344 33.93 11.77 6.87
N GLY A 345 33.52 11.63 8.12
CA GLY A 345 32.51 12.50 8.73
C GLY A 345 31.08 12.29 8.23
N LEU A 346 30.80 11.14 7.62
CA LEU A 346 29.46 10.80 7.06
C LEU A 346 28.55 10.14 8.09
N VAL A 347 29.10 9.71 9.24
CA VAL A 347 28.29 9.21 10.37
C VAL A 347 27.89 10.41 11.21
N ARG A 348 26.57 10.67 11.26
CA ARG A 348 25.98 11.80 11.94
C ARG A 348 25.42 11.40 13.29
N LEU A 349 25.46 12.33 14.24
CA LEU A 349 24.79 12.20 15.55
C LEU A 349 23.56 13.08 15.54
N GLU A 350 22.37 12.49 15.54
CA GLU A 350 21.11 13.18 15.43
C GLU A 350 20.29 13.12 16.72
N GLY A 351 19.62 14.22 17.02
CA GLY A 351 18.80 14.39 18.23
C GLY A 351 17.34 14.01 18.02
N LYS A 352 16.51 14.39 19.01
CA LYS A 352 15.08 14.03 19.09
C LYS A 352 14.23 14.58 17.93
N ASP A 353 14.64 15.66 17.30
CA ASP A 353 13.88 16.30 16.24
C ASP A 353 14.25 15.82 14.83
N TYR A 354 15.21 14.93 14.72
CA TYR A 354 15.60 14.38 13.45
C TYR A 354 14.45 13.56 12.83
N VAL A 355 14.10 13.90 11.60
CA VAL A 355 13.12 13.19 10.81
C VAL A 355 13.85 12.10 10.02
N MET A 356 13.51 10.84 10.29
CA MET A 356 14.12 9.68 9.64
C MET A 356 13.95 9.74 8.13
N GLN A 357 14.98 9.25 7.43
CA GLN A 357 14.99 9.11 5.98
C GLN A 357 14.98 7.63 5.59
N ASP A 358 14.40 7.30 4.43
CA ASP A 358 14.43 5.95 3.91
C ASP A 358 15.87 5.50 3.66
N GLY A 359 16.22 4.31 4.15
CA GLY A 359 17.58 3.77 4.03
C GLY A 359 18.60 4.31 5.04
N ASP A 360 18.17 5.08 6.04
CA ASP A 360 19.05 5.41 7.17
C ASP A 360 19.50 4.12 7.87
N VAL A 361 20.80 3.91 7.99
CA VAL A 361 21.40 2.83 8.80
C VAL A 361 21.71 3.40 10.17
N VAL A 362 21.08 2.85 11.21
CA VAL A 362 20.95 3.51 12.51
C VAL A 362 21.47 2.65 13.65
N GLU A 363 22.13 3.29 14.61
CA GLU A 363 22.39 2.77 15.93
C GLU A 363 21.86 3.76 16.98
N PHE A 364 20.83 3.38 17.72
CA PHE A 364 20.26 4.22 18.75
C PHE A 364 21.06 4.14 20.06
N ARG A 365 21.32 5.30 20.67
CA ARG A 365 21.88 5.42 22.01
C ARG A 365 20.76 5.79 22.97
N PHE A 366 20.57 5.00 23.99
CA PHE A 366 19.53 5.17 25.00
C PHE A 366 20.05 4.85 26.40
N ASN A 367 19.35 5.34 27.41
CA ASN A 367 19.60 5.02 28.81
C ASN A 367 18.24 4.84 29.50
N VAL A 368 18.05 3.69 30.15
CA VAL A 368 16.82 3.32 30.86
C VAL A 368 17.10 3.21 32.34
#